data_ed0d524942b2fbd2cd2c7b899de95355
#
_entry.id   ed0d524942b2fbd2cd2c7b899de95355
#
_cell.length_a   1.000
_cell.length_b   1.000
_cell.length_c   1.000
_cell.angle_alpha   90.00
_cell.angle_beta   90.00
_cell.angle_gamma   90.00
#
_symmetry.space_group_name_H-M   'P 1'
#
loop_
_entity.id
_entity.type
_entity.pdbx_description
1 polymer ?
#
loop_
_entity_poly.entity_id
_entity_poly.type
_entity_poly.pdbx_seq_one_letter_code
_entity_poly.pdbx_strand_id
1 'polypeptide(L)'
;MKLSNRQKQLLLAIAAGGFLKAHRDVDGGKVYKLHPLEGEAQTVAPADAEALCEHGLIDSNKKFPAATFWLTEEGKATLAKLRNT
;
A
#
# COMPACT_ATOMS: atom_id res chain seq x y z
N MET A 1 -2.47 -14.58 -9.74
CA MET A 1 -1.69 -13.47 -9.12
C MET A 1 -0.96 -13.98 -7.89
N LYS A 2 0.31 -13.67 -7.80
CA LYS A 2 1.11 -14.15 -6.68
C LYS A 2 1.81 -12.96 -6.02
N LEU A 3 1.51 -12.72 -4.75
CA LEU A 3 2.11 -11.63 -3.99
C LEU A 3 3.31 -12.12 -3.19
N SER A 4 4.34 -11.30 -3.10
CA SER A 4 5.46 -11.58 -2.21
C SER A 4 5.02 -11.40 -0.75
N ASN A 5 5.84 -11.92 0.18
CA ASN A 5 5.53 -11.75 1.60
C ASN A 5 5.44 -10.27 2.00
N ARG A 6 6.32 -9.44 1.47
CA ARG A 6 6.28 -7.99 1.74
C ARG A 6 5.01 -7.35 1.22
N GLN A 7 4.57 -7.75 0.03
CA GLN A 7 3.34 -7.23 -0.57
C GLN A 7 2.12 -7.64 0.26
N LYS A 8 2.09 -8.90 0.71
CA LYS A 8 1.02 -9.38 1.59
C LYS A 8 0.98 -8.61 2.91
N GLN A 9 2.14 -8.38 3.51
CA GLN A 9 2.24 -7.63 4.76
C GLN A 9 1.77 -6.19 4.59
N LEU A 10 2.14 -5.56 3.48
CA LEU A 10 1.70 -4.20 3.19
C LEU A 10 0.18 -4.14 3.04
N LEU A 11 -0.39 -5.09 2.31
CA LEU A 11 -1.83 -5.15 2.12
C LEU A 11 -2.56 -5.34 3.45
N LEU A 12 -2.05 -6.25 4.29
CA LEU A 12 -2.62 -6.49 5.62
C LEU A 12 -2.53 -5.25 6.51
N ALA A 13 -1.43 -4.52 6.44
CA ALA A 13 -1.24 -3.31 7.23
C ALA A 13 -2.23 -2.21 6.84
N ILE A 14 -2.49 -2.07 5.54
CA ILE A 14 -3.49 -1.11 5.07
C ILE A 14 -4.89 -1.52 5.55
N ALA A 15 -5.17 -2.81 5.51
CA ALA A 15 -6.47 -3.34 5.97
C ALA A 15 -6.66 -3.15 7.46
N ALA A 16 -5.58 -3.16 8.23
CA ALA A 16 -5.64 -2.97 9.68
C ALA A 16 -5.85 -1.50 10.07
N GLY A 17 -5.98 -0.60 9.11
CA GLY A 17 -6.23 0.81 9.38
C GLY A 17 -5.03 1.71 9.14
N GLY A 18 -3.93 1.16 8.67
CA GLY A 18 -2.76 1.96 8.32
C GLY A 18 -3.01 2.76 7.04
N PHE A 19 -2.25 3.81 6.88
CA PHE A 19 -2.31 4.64 5.68
C PHE A 19 -1.03 4.51 4.88
N LEU A 20 -1.17 4.14 3.62
CA LEU A 20 -0.04 4.19 2.70
C LEU A 20 -0.09 5.54 1.98
N LYS A 21 1.00 6.28 2.06
CA LYS A 21 1.10 7.58 1.42
C LYS A 21 2.31 7.63 0.50
N ALA A 22 2.15 8.34 -0.61
CA ALA A 22 3.24 8.58 -1.54
C ALA A 22 3.47 10.08 -1.66
N HIS A 23 4.74 10.48 -1.66
CA HIS A 23 5.09 11.87 -1.88
C HIS A 23 6.41 11.93 -2.66
N ARG A 24 6.75 13.09 -3.16
CA ARG A 24 8.03 13.29 -3.84
C ARG A 24 9.04 13.87 -2.87
N ASP A 25 10.27 13.37 -2.94
CA ASP A 25 11.37 13.93 -2.17
C ASP A 25 11.98 15.13 -2.92
N VAL A 26 13.04 15.71 -2.33
CA VAL A 26 13.69 16.89 -2.91
C VAL A 26 14.36 16.60 -4.25
N ASP A 27 14.69 15.36 -4.51
CA ASP A 27 15.31 14.94 -5.77
C ASP A 27 14.26 14.54 -6.83
N GLY A 28 12.99 14.70 -6.51
CA GLY A 28 11.90 14.35 -7.42
C GLY A 28 11.55 12.89 -7.44
N GLY A 29 12.20 12.07 -6.62
CA GLY A 29 11.89 10.65 -6.50
C GLY A 29 10.61 10.41 -5.73
N LYS A 30 9.95 9.30 -6.03
CA LYS A 30 8.74 8.91 -5.34
C LYS A 30 9.07 8.12 -4.08
N VAL A 31 8.53 8.56 -2.95
CA VAL A 31 8.74 7.90 -1.66
C VAL A 31 7.39 7.41 -1.15
N TYR A 32 7.33 6.12 -0.81
CA TYR A 32 6.13 5.52 -0.24
C TYR A 32 6.36 5.26 1.23
N LYS A 33 5.42 5.69 2.07
CA LYS A 33 5.49 5.47 3.51
C LYS A 33 4.18 4.90 4.03
N LEU A 34 4.31 3.88 4.87
CA LEU A 34 3.18 3.31 5.57
C LEU A 34 3.11 3.90 6.97
N HIS A 35 1.97 4.51 7.29
CA HIS A 35 1.71 5.06 8.62
C HIS A 35 0.78 4.11 9.36
N PRO A 36 1.30 3.22 10.21
CA PRO A 36 0.45 2.30 10.94
C PRO A 36 -0.37 3.03 12.00
N LEU A 37 -1.41 2.38 12.52
CA LEU A 37 -2.22 2.96 13.58
C LEU A 37 -1.39 3.21 14.83
N GLU A 38 -0.44 2.31 15.10
CA GLU A 38 0.48 2.44 16.22
C GLU A 38 1.90 2.26 15.71
N GLY A 39 2.81 3.08 16.22
CA GLY A 39 4.21 2.98 15.86
C GLY A 39 4.60 4.01 14.81
N GLU A 40 5.86 3.94 14.42
CA GLU A 40 6.45 4.90 13.50
C GLU A 40 6.17 4.55 12.05
N ALA A 41 6.16 5.58 11.19
CA ALA A 41 6.01 5.40 9.76
C ALA A 41 7.19 4.59 9.23
N GLN A 42 6.89 3.70 8.28
CA GLN A 42 7.89 2.83 7.67
C GLN A 42 7.99 3.13 6.18
N THR A 43 9.22 3.15 5.68
CA THR A 43 9.45 3.32 4.26
C THR A 43 9.11 2.01 3.54
N VAL A 44 8.35 2.13 2.46
CA VAL A 44 7.91 0.99 1.67
C VAL A 44 8.64 1.02 0.34
N ALA A 45 9.09 -0.15 -0.13
CA ALA A 45 9.74 -0.24 -1.44
C ALA A 45 8.72 0.15 -2.52
N PRO A 46 9.07 1.09 -3.41
CA PRO A 46 8.13 1.52 -4.46
C PRO A 46 7.61 0.36 -5.29
N ALA A 47 8.43 -0.64 -5.57
CA ALA A 47 8.02 -1.79 -6.36
C ALA A 47 6.87 -2.56 -5.70
N ASP A 48 6.88 -2.67 -4.38
CA ASP A 48 5.81 -3.36 -3.64
C ASP A 48 4.49 -2.61 -3.73
N ALA A 49 4.53 -1.29 -3.51
CA ALA A 49 3.34 -0.45 -3.61
C ALA A 49 2.80 -0.44 -5.03
N GLU A 50 3.67 -0.31 -6.01
CA GLU A 50 3.27 -0.27 -7.42
C GLU A 50 2.68 -1.60 -7.87
N ALA A 51 3.22 -2.72 -7.38
CA ALA A 51 2.67 -4.04 -7.69
C ALA A 51 1.23 -4.16 -7.20
N LEU A 52 0.94 -3.68 -5.99
CA LEU A 52 -0.43 -3.70 -5.47
C LEU A 52 -1.37 -2.84 -6.30
N CYS A 53 -0.89 -1.69 -6.78
CA CYS A 53 -1.66 -0.83 -7.67
C CYS A 53 -1.93 -1.52 -9.00
N GLU A 54 -0.92 -2.16 -9.59
CA GLU A 54 -1.04 -2.83 -10.87
C GLU A 54 -2.02 -3.99 -10.82
N HIS A 55 -2.06 -4.70 -9.68
CA HIS A 55 -3.03 -5.78 -9.48
C HIS A 55 -4.43 -5.26 -9.12
N GLY A 56 -4.59 -3.95 -9.00
CA GLY A 56 -5.88 -3.37 -8.67
C GLY A 56 -6.31 -3.57 -7.23
N LEU A 57 -5.37 -3.87 -6.33
CA LEU A 57 -5.67 -4.15 -4.93
C LEU A 57 -5.74 -2.90 -4.07
N ILE A 58 -5.06 -1.84 -4.49
CA ILE A 58 -5.12 -0.52 -3.84
C ILE A 58 -5.29 0.55 -4.91
N ASP A 59 -5.86 1.68 -4.50
CA ASP A 59 -6.04 2.83 -5.36
C ASP A 59 -5.74 4.07 -4.54
N SER A 60 -5.63 5.21 -5.19
CA SER A 60 -5.29 6.46 -4.52
C SER A 60 -6.11 7.62 -5.04
N ASN A 61 -6.09 8.72 -4.30
CA ASN A 61 -6.72 9.96 -4.73
C ASN A 61 -5.92 10.67 -5.84
N LYS A 62 -4.75 10.15 -6.16
CA LYS A 62 -3.88 10.65 -7.23
C LYS A 62 -3.55 12.14 -7.11
N LYS A 63 -3.53 12.65 -5.89
CA LYS A 63 -3.21 14.05 -5.66
C LYS A 63 -1.71 14.30 -5.61
N PHE A 64 -1.32 15.48 -6.03
CA PHE A 64 0.05 15.94 -5.95
C PHE A 64 0.10 17.09 -4.92
N PRO A 65 1.12 17.18 -4.09
CA PRO A 65 2.34 16.38 -4.08
C PRO A 65 2.27 15.09 -3.26
N ALA A 66 1.17 14.84 -2.59
CA ALA A 66 1.03 13.64 -1.75
C ALA A 66 -0.25 12.90 -2.08
N ALA A 67 -0.14 11.59 -2.25
CA ALA A 67 -1.29 10.73 -2.52
C ALA A 67 -1.51 9.79 -1.33
N THR A 68 -2.77 9.52 -1.03
CA THR A 68 -3.15 8.54 0.00
C THR A 68 -3.80 7.35 -0.69
N PHE A 69 -3.40 6.16 -0.29
CA PHE A 69 -3.89 4.91 -0.87
C PHE A 69 -4.85 4.21 0.07
N TRP A 70 -5.79 3.47 -0.52
CA TRP A 70 -6.76 2.67 0.23
C TRP A 70 -7.00 1.35 -0.50
N LEU A 71 -7.63 0.39 0.19
CA LEU A 71 -8.00 -0.89 -0.41
C LEU A 71 -9.15 -0.71 -1.38
N THR A 72 -9.03 -1.41 -2.52
CA THR A 72 -10.16 -1.55 -3.44
C THR A 72 -11.01 -2.75 -3.03
N GLU A 73 -12.14 -2.95 -3.70
CA GLU A 73 -12.94 -4.16 -3.48
C GLU A 73 -12.14 -5.41 -3.82
N GLU A 74 -11.31 -5.36 -4.87
CA GLU A 74 -10.41 -6.46 -5.22
C GLU A 74 -9.40 -6.72 -4.11
N GLY A 75 -8.88 -5.65 -3.49
CA GLY A 75 -7.96 -5.78 -2.38
C GLY A 75 -8.60 -6.48 -1.19
N LYS A 76 -9.84 -6.12 -0.88
CA LYS A 76 -10.58 -6.75 0.21
C LYS A 76 -10.85 -8.22 -0.07
N ALA A 77 -11.22 -8.54 -1.30
CA ALA A 77 -11.48 -9.93 -1.71
C ALA A 77 -10.20 -10.78 -1.62
N THR A 78 -9.08 -10.20 -2.05
CA THR A 78 -7.80 -10.89 -1.98
C THR A 78 -7.39 -11.16 -0.54
N LEU A 79 -7.61 -10.19 0.36
CA LEU A 79 -7.33 -10.39 1.78
C LEU A 79 -8.17 -11.51 2.39
N ALA A 80 -9.44 -11.59 2.01
CA ALA A 80 -10.31 -12.66 2.50
C ALA A 80 -9.75 -14.02 2.10
N LYS A 81 -9.24 -14.15 0.88
CA LYS A 81 -8.61 -15.39 0.42
C LYS A 81 -7.34 -15.71 1.21
N LEU A 82 -6.52 -14.68 1.48
CA LEU A 82 -5.29 -14.86 2.22
C LEU A 82 -5.55 -15.30 3.66
N ARG A 83 -6.62 -14.80 4.27
CA ARG A 83 -6.98 -15.16 5.65
C ARG A 83 -7.55 -16.55 5.77
N ASN A 84 -8.07 -17.10 4.68
CA ASN A 84 -8.71 -18.41 4.67
C ASN A 84 -7.77 -19.56 4.30
N THR A 85 -6.49 -19.25 4.10
CA THR A 85 -5.52 -20.30 3.74
C THR A 85 -4.61 -20.68 4.89
#